data_50af732c3b0b540c69b6dc09c6da2da1
#
_entry.id   50af732c3b0b540c69b6dc09c6da2da1
#
_cell.length_a   1.000
_cell.length_b   1.000
_cell.length_c   1.000
_cell.angle_alpha   90.00
_cell.angle_beta   90.00
_cell.angle_gamma   90.00
#
_symmetry.space_group_name_H-M   'P 1'
#
loop_
_entity.id
_entity.type
_entity.pdbx_description
1 polymer ?
#
loop_
_entity_poly.entity_id
_entity_poly.type
_entity_poly.pdbx_seq_one_letter_code
_entity_poly.pdbx_strand_id
1 'polypeptide(L)'
;HPVSCAASLATLNFIQGTNLLSQVDSKSNLFKKRLIHPIIQEVRGVGLLIAVEMKDFKTVKSVIDICLAKGLITDWFLFCDNALRIAPPLVITEEEIKMACNILLQAMDDVYHGRLRVL
;
A
#
# COMPACT_ATOMS: atom_id res chain seq x y z
N HIS A 1 7.09 29.42 -6.16
CA HIS A 1 6.87 29.87 -4.79
C HIS A 1 8.06 29.52 -3.89
N PRO A 2 8.70 30.50 -3.19
CA PRO A 2 9.97 30.27 -2.48
C PRO A 2 9.90 29.15 -1.44
N VAL A 3 8.80 29.06 -0.68
CA VAL A 3 8.61 28.01 0.33
C VAL A 3 8.55 26.62 -0.31
N SER A 4 7.84 26.49 -1.43
CA SER A 4 7.74 25.21 -2.16
C SER A 4 9.11 24.81 -2.74
N CYS A 5 9.90 25.78 -3.24
CA CYS A 5 11.25 25.52 -3.72
C CYS A 5 12.17 25.05 -2.58
N ALA A 6 12.10 25.71 -1.42
CA ALA A 6 12.89 25.32 -0.26
C ALA A 6 12.51 23.92 0.25
N ALA A 7 11.22 23.60 0.32
CA ALA A 7 10.75 22.29 0.72
C ALA A 7 11.19 21.19 -0.26
N SER A 8 11.07 21.45 -1.57
CA SER A 8 11.53 20.52 -2.61
C SER A 8 13.04 20.26 -2.56
N LEU A 9 13.82 21.31 -2.37
CA LEU A 9 15.27 21.21 -2.22
C LEU A 9 15.67 20.40 -0.98
N ALA A 10 15.00 20.66 0.16
CA ALA A 10 15.23 19.90 1.39
C ALA A 10 14.91 18.41 1.22
N THR A 11 13.80 18.09 0.56
CA THR A 11 13.42 16.71 0.25
C THR A 11 14.44 16.01 -0.66
N LEU A 12 14.88 16.70 -1.72
CA LEU A 12 15.90 16.18 -2.63
C LEU A 12 17.23 15.90 -1.92
N ASN A 13 17.70 16.87 -1.13
CA ASN A 13 18.94 16.72 -0.34
C ASN A 13 18.84 15.56 0.66
N PHE A 14 17.68 15.38 1.30
CA PHE A 14 17.44 14.26 2.22
C PHE A 14 17.52 12.91 1.48
N ILE A 15 16.84 12.78 0.34
CA ILE A 15 16.87 11.53 -0.46
C ILE A 15 18.29 11.23 -0.94
N GLN A 16 19.03 12.23 -1.43
CA GLN A 16 20.40 12.05 -1.90
C GLN A 16 21.40 11.76 -0.76
N GLY A 17 21.18 12.35 0.41
CA GLY A 17 22.05 12.16 1.59
C GLY A 17 21.80 10.88 2.36
N THR A 18 20.81 10.05 1.94
CA THR A 18 20.42 8.82 2.61
C THR A 18 20.49 7.61 1.67
N ASN A 19 20.45 6.41 2.22
CA ASN A 19 20.39 5.16 1.45
C ASN A 19 18.96 4.66 1.16
N LEU A 20 17.96 5.55 1.20
CA LEU A 20 16.56 5.17 1.02
C LEU A 20 16.29 4.47 -0.31
N LEU A 21 16.88 4.96 -1.39
CA LEU A 21 16.67 4.39 -2.74
C LEU A 21 17.19 2.96 -2.86
N SER A 22 18.30 2.63 -2.20
CA SER A 22 18.86 1.27 -2.22
C SER A 22 18.00 0.25 -1.45
N GLN A 23 17.11 0.72 -0.57
CA GLN A 23 16.20 -0.13 0.22
C GLN A 23 14.87 -0.40 -0.49
N VAL A 24 14.56 0.30 -1.57
CA VAL A 24 13.25 0.25 -2.23
C VAL A 24 12.91 -1.17 -2.71
N ASP A 25 13.86 -1.85 -3.34
CA ASP A 25 13.63 -3.19 -3.89
C ASP A 25 13.41 -4.23 -2.78
N SER A 26 14.16 -4.16 -1.69
CA SER A 26 13.98 -5.07 -0.54
C SER A 26 12.61 -4.88 0.12
N LYS A 27 12.20 -3.63 0.32
CA LYS A 27 10.87 -3.26 0.87
C LYS A 27 9.74 -3.69 -0.07
N SER A 28 9.88 -3.48 -1.39
CA SER A 28 8.94 -3.94 -2.41
C SER A 28 8.76 -5.46 -2.37
N ASN A 29 9.87 -6.18 -2.32
CA ASN A 29 9.86 -7.64 -2.24
C ASN A 29 9.21 -8.14 -0.95
N LEU A 30 9.37 -7.42 0.17
CA LEU A 30 8.72 -7.76 1.43
C LEU A 30 7.20 -7.66 1.31
N PHE A 31 6.66 -6.59 0.70
CA PHE A 31 5.23 -6.48 0.39
C PHE A 31 4.75 -7.66 -0.48
N LYS A 32 5.43 -7.90 -1.62
CA LYS A 32 5.04 -8.95 -2.58
C LYS A 32 5.05 -10.35 -1.97
N LYS A 33 6.02 -10.65 -1.11
CA LYS A 33 6.11 -11.94 -0.41
C LYS A 33 5.01 -12.15 0.65
N ARG A 34 4.54 -11.07 1.25
CA ARG A 34 3.52 -11.16 2.32
C ARG A 34 2.09 -11.11 1.80
N LEU A 35 1.85 -10.45 0.67
CA LEU A 35 0.51 -10.28 0.10
C LEU A 35 0.11 -11.51 -0.73
N ILE A 36 -0.19 -12.60 -0.01
CA ILE A 36 -0.69 -13.86 -0.60
C ILE A 36 -2.05 -14.14 0.02
N HIS A 37 -3.12 -14.09 -0.79
CA HIS A 37 -4.48 -14.32 -0.34
C HIS A 37 -5.38 -14.77 -1.51
N PRO A 38 -6.42 -15.63 -1.30
CA PRO A 38 -7.27 -16.14 -2.38
C PRO A 38 -8.00 -15.07 -3.21
N ILE A 39 -8.30 -13.89 -2.65
CA ILE A 39 -8.96 -12.81 -3.42
C ILE A 39 -7.99 -11.98 -4.25
N ILE A 40 -6.68 -12.13 -4.06
CA ILE A 40 -5.66 -11.44 -4.86
C ILE A 40 -5.49 -12.19 -6.17
N GLN A 41 -5.67 -11.50 -7.29
CA GLN A 41 -5.42 -12.04 -8.62
C GLN A 41 -3.98 -11.80 -9.05
N GLU A 42 -3.45 -10.61 -8.78
CA GLU A 42 -2.08 -10.24 -9.12
C GLU A 42 -1.54 -9.18 -8.14
N VAL A 43 -0.23 -9.27 -7.85
CA VAL A 43 0.52 -8.20 -7.17
C VAL A 43 1.62 -7.73 -8.12
N ARG A 44 1.47 -6.53 -8.66
CA ARG A 44 2.42 -5.94 -9.61
C ARG A 44 2.84 -4.53 -9.21
N GLY A 45 3.97 -4.08 -9.69
CA GLY A 45 4.47 -2.73 -9.43
C GLY A 45 5.99 -2.63 -9.53
N VAL A 46 6.47 -1.39 -9.52
CA VAL A 46 7.88 -1.05 -9.51
C VAL A 46 8.18 -0.29 -8.22
N GLY A 47 9.20 -0.71 -7.50
CA GLY A 47 9.54 -0.13 -6.21
C GLY A 47 8.39 -0.18 -5.23
N LEU A 48 8.11 0.93 -4.56
CA LEU A 48 7.02 1.06 -3.58
C LEU A 48 5.69 1.57 -4.16
N LEU A 49 5.54 1.59 -5.48
CA LEU A 49 4.23 1.79 -6.11
C LEU A 49 3.71 0.43 -6.57
N ILE A 50 2.82 -0.16 -5.77
CA ILE A 50 2.35 -1.53 -5.93
C ILE A 50 0.84 -1.54 -6.12
N ALA A 51 0.38 -2.32 -7.09
CA ALA A 51 -1.02 -2.62 -7.33
C ALA A 51 -1.33 -4.04 -6.85
N VAL A 52 -2.38 -4.18 -6.05
CA VAL A 52 -2.93 -5.47 -5.61
C VAL A 52 -4.27 -5.64 -6.30
N GLU A 53 -4.30 -6.40 -7.38
CA GLU A 53 -5.48 -6.60 -8.21
C GLU A 53 -6.41 -7.65 -7.61
N MET A 54 -7.70 -7.34 -7.61
CA MET A 54 -8.78 -8.20 -7.14
C MET A 54 -9.85 -8.33 -8.23
N LYS A 55 -10.91 -9.09 -7.97
CA LYS A 55 -11.94 -9.39 -8.94
C LYS A 55 -12.65 -8.14 -9.52
N ASP A 56 -13.00 -7.20 -8.66
CA ASP A 56 -13.81 -6.03 -9.02
C ASP A 56 -13.64 -4.89 -8.01
N PHE A 57 -14.12 -3.70 -8.40
CA PHE A 57 -14.09 -2.50 -7.56
C PHE A 57 -14.83 -2.69 -6.22
N LYS A 58 -15.95 -3.40 -6.20
CA LYS A 58 -16.72 -3.63 -4.98
C LYS A 58 -15.88 -4.36 -3.92
N THR A 59 -15.13 -5.37 -4.34
CA THR A 59 -14.20 -6.11 -3.47
C THR A 59 -13.09 -5.20 -2.95
N VAL A 60 -12.44 -4.44 -3.83
CA VAL A 60 -11.39 -3.47 -3.46
C VAL A 60 -11.92 -2.43 -2.48
N LYS A 61 -13.09 -1.82 -2.77
CA LYS A 61 -13.72 -0.81 -1.91
C LYS A 61 -14.02 -1.37 -0.51
N SER A 62 -14.55 -2.59 -0.44
CA SER A 62 -14.84 -3.23 0.86
C SER A 62 -13.57 -3.47 1.68
N VAL A 63 -12.47 -3.90 1.05
CA VAL A 63 -11.18 -4.06 1.73
C VAL A 63 -10.66 -2.72 2.23
N ILE A 64 -10.75 -1.66 1.40
CA ILE A 64 -10.32 -0.31 1.77
C ILE A 64 -11.11 0.21 2.98
N ASP A 65 -12.42 0.07 3.00
CA ASP A 65 -13.27 0.55 4.09
C ASP A 65 -12.89 -0.13 5.43
N ILE A 66 -12.63 -1.43 5.40
CA ILE A 66 -12.16 -2.17 6.59
C ILE A 66 -10.75 -1.72 6.99
N CYS A 67 -9.86 -1.50 6.04
CA CYS A 67 -8.51 -0.98 6.32
C CYS A 67 -8.58 0.38 7.00
N LEU A 68 -9.40 1.30 6.50
CA LEU A 68 -9.62 2.62 7.10
C LEU A 68 -10.13 2.51 8.53
N ALA A 69 -11.12 1.65 8.79
CA ALA A 69 -11.63 1.39 10.14
C ALA A 69 -10.56 0.81 11.09
N LYS A 70 -9.56 0.11 10.54
CA LYS A 70 -8.41 -0.44 11.29
C LYS A 70 -7.20 0.52 11.34
N GLY A 71 -7.33 1.76 10.85
CA GLY A 71 -6.29 2.80 10.88
C GLY A 71 -5.25 2.72 9.76
N LEU A 72 -5.48 1.91 8.72
CA LEU A 72 -4.63 1.85 7.55
C LEU A 72 -5.25 2.61 6.38
N ILE A 73 -4.61 3.72 5.99
CA ILE A 73 -5.03 4.52 4.83
C ILE A 73 -4.48 3.88 3.56
N THR A 74 -5.38 3.53 2.66
CA THR A 74 -5.07 3.03 1.33
C THR A 74 -6.17 3.45 0.35
N ASP A 75 -5.97 3.22 -0.94
CA ASP A 75 -6.84 3.72 -2.00
C ASP A 75 -6.81 2.76 -3.20
N TRP A 76 -7.58 3.05 -4.25
CA TRP A 76 -7.53 2.33 -5.54
C TRP A 76 -6.83 3.15 -6.61
N PHE A 77 -6.45 2.53 -7.71
CA PHE A 77 -5.94 3.26 -8.88
C PHE A 77 -7.08 3.86 -9.69
N LEU A 78 -6.99 5.16 -10.01
CA LEU A 78 -8.04 5.90 -10.74
C LEU A 78 -8.42 5.25 -12.09
N PHE A 79 -7.46 4.67 -12.79
CA PHE A 79 -7.66 4.04 -14.11
C PHE A 79 -7.66 2.50 -14.05
N CYS A 80 -7.68 1.91 -12.85
CA CYS A 80 -7.72 0.47 -12.61
C CYS A 80 -8.39 0.25 -11.25
N ASP A 81 -9.70 0.44 -11.21
CA ASP A 81 -10.47 0.49 -9.97
C ASP A 81 -10.58 -0.85 -9.23
N ASN A 82 -10.31 -1.96 -9.92
CA ASN A 82 -10.17 -3.29 -9.32
C ASN A 82 -8.79 -3.55 -8.68
N ALA A 83 -7.90 -2.54 -8.62
CA ALA A 83 -6.59 -2.65 -8.00
C ALA A 83 -6.44 -1.70 -6.81
N LEU A 84 -6.16 -2.26 -5.62
CA LEU A 84 -5.78 -1.52 -4.43
C LEU A 84 -4.36 -0.99 -4.59
N ARG A 85 -4.15 0.28 -4.24
CA ARG A 85 -2.87 0.98 -4.36
C ARG A 85 -2.10 0.95 -3.04
N ILE A 86 -0.85 0.51 -3.10
CA ILE A 86 0.12 0.64 -2.03
C ILE A 86 1.20 1.61 -2.50
N ALA A 87 1.32 2.76 -1.82
CA ALA A 87 2.31 3.79 -2.11
C ALA A 87 2.79 4.44 -0.80
N PRO A 88 3.52 3.70 0.04
CA PRO A 88 4.01 4.23 1.31
C PRO A 88 5.17 5.20 1.08
N PRO A 89 5.50 6.05 2.08
CA PRO A 89 6.69 6.87 2.03
C PRO A 89 7.96 6.02 1.98
N LEU A 90 9.03 6.53 1.35
CA LEU A 90 10.32 5.80 1.23
C LEU A 90 10.93 5.44 2.58
N VAL A 91 10.63 6.21 3.62
CA VAL A 91 11.13 6.00 4.99
C VAL A 91 10.43 4.87 5.74
N ILE A 92 9.40 4.24 5.17
CA ILE A 92 8.67 3.14 5.81
C ILE A 92 9.64 2.06 6.29
N THR A 93 9.43 1.57 7.51
CA THR A 93 10.23 0.49 8.11
C THR A 93 9.68 -0.89 7.74
N GLU A 94 10.48 -1.93 7.92
CA GLU A 94 10.01 -3.31 7.71
C GLU A 94 8.90 -3.70 8.68
N GLU A 95 8.94 -3.19 9.92
CA GLU A 95 7.92 -3.42 10.94
C GLU A 95 6.59 -2.81 10.53
N GLU A 96 6.60 -1.59 10.02
CA GLU A 96 5.41 -0.92 9.48
C GLU A 96 4.85 -1.65 8.26
N ILE A 97 5.72 -2.16 7.37
CA ILE A 97 5.30 -2.99 6.24
C ILE A 97 4.60 -4.27 6.73
N LYS A 98 5.16 -4.94 7.72
CA LYS A 98 4.57 -6.15 8.31
C LYS A 98 3.21 -5.85 8.93
N MET A 99 3.10 -4.73 9.66
CA MET A 99 1.85 -4.27 10.28
C MET A 99 0.80 -3.97 9.21
N ALA A 100 1.13 -3.19 8.19
CA ALA A 100 0.23 -2.85 7.09
C ALA A 100 -0.26 -4.09 6.34
N CYS A 101 0.65 -5.02 6.02
CA CYS A 101 0.28 -6.28 5.37
C CYS A 101 -0.68 -7.12 6.24
N ASN A 102 -0.45 -7.17 7.56
CA ASN A 102 -1.35 -7.91 8.46
C ASN A 102 -2.76 -7.31 8.47
N ILE A 103 -2.89 -5.96 8.51
CA ILE A 103 -4.19 -5.29 8.45
C ILE A 103 -4.87 -5.56 7.10
N LEU A 104 -4.13 -5.46 5.99
CA LEU A 104 -4.63 -5.76 4.64
C LEU A 104 -5.15 -7.20 4.54
N LEU A 105 -4.37 -8.19 4.98
CA LEU A 105 -4.76 -9.60 4.93
C LEU A 105 -5.98 -9.88 5.81
N GLN A 106 -6.07 -9.31 7.01
CA GLN A 106 -7.25 -9.41 7.86
C GLN A 106 -8.49 -8.79 7.18
N ALA A 107 -8.34 -7.63 6.54
CA ALA A 107 -9.44 -6.99 5.81
C ALA A 107 -9.90 -7.87 4.62
N MET A 108 -8.96 -8.48 3.92
CA MET A 108 -9.24 -9.42 2.83
C MET A 108 -9.96 -10.68 3.34
N ASP A 109 -9.53 -11.24 4.48
CA ASP A 109 -10.20 -12.36 5.15
C ASP A 109 -11.65 -12.02 5.53
N ASP A 110 -11.87 -10.82 6.08
CA ASP A 110 -13.21 -10.36 6.46
C ASP A 110 -14.14 -10.24 5.24
N VAL A 111 -13.62 -9.73 4.11
CA VAL A 111 -14.37 -9.64 2.84
C VAL A 111 -14.61 -11.04 2.26
N TYR A 112 -13.60 -11.90 2.25
CA TYR A 112 -13.68 -13.24 1.69
C TYR A 112 -14.72 -14.11 2.40
N HIS A 113 -14.86 -13.99 3.73
CA HIS A 113 -15.81 -14.73 4.54
C HIS A 113 -17.15 -13.99 4.75
N GLY A 114 -17.38 -12.87 4.07
CA GLY A 114 -18.62 -12.09 4.17
C GLY A 114 -18.86 -11.46 5.56
N ARG A 115 -17.80 -11.26 6.35
CA ARG A 115 -17.83 -10.64 7.68
C ARG A 115 -17.80 -9.11 7.60
N LEU A 116 -18.63 -8.53 6.72
CA LEU A 116 -18.75 -7.08 6.57
C LEU A 116 -19.42 -6.47 7.80
N ARG A 117 -18.65 -6.05 8.79
CA ARG A 117 -19.11 -5.08 9.80
C ARG A 117 -18.85 -3.68 9.21
N VAL A 118 -19.82 -3.17 8.46
CA VAL A 118 -19.90 -1.75 8.17
C VAL A 118 -20.32 -1.09 9.48
N LEU A 119 -19.46 -0.22 10.02
CA LEU A 119 -19.81 0.71 11.09
C LEU A 119 -20.70 1.81 10.54
#